data_6b6b2495dbe9a9b88f2486d1429d6aa3
#
_entry.id   6b6b2495dbe9a9b88f2486d1429d6aa3
#
_cell.length_a   1.000
_cell.length_b   1.000
_cell.length_c   1.000
_cell.angle_alpha   90.00
_cell.angle_beta   90.00
_cell.angle_gamma   90.00
#
_symmetry.space_group_name_H-M   'P 1'
#
loop_
_entity.id
_entity.type
_entity.pdbx_description
1 polymer ?
#
loop_
_entity_poly.entity_id
_entity_poly.type
_entity_poly.pdbx_seq_one_letter_code
_entity_poly.pdbx_strand_id
1 'polypeptide(L)'
;MKPLVIGETYRTQGRTIGEGDVSLFAGLVGDFTPIHVDETFAATSPHGTRIAHGPLSMSMAIGMATLTGLFGARVIGLVNINWDFGGVVKLGDTIRAEVTVEALRPSSKPGRAVATYGLRVFNQTGAEIQAGRMVVVVRAD
;
A
#
# COMPACT_ATOMS: atom_id res chain seq x y z
N MET A 1 -13.74 17.44 -8.44
CA MET A 1 -12.94 16.66 -7.42
C MET A 1 -12.39 17.66 -6.41
N LYS A 2 -12.20 17.25 -5.13
CA LYS A 2 -11.56 18.15 -4.15
C LYS A 2 -10.11 18.42 -4.60
N PRO A 3 -9.62 19.68 -4.59
CA PRO A 3 -8.22 19.96 -4.91
C PRO A 3 -7.25 19.20 -3.99
N LEU A 4 -6.08 18.85 -4.51
CA LEU A 4 -4.99 18.28 -3.70
C LEU A 4 -4.31 19.41 -2.91
N VAL A 5 -4.16 19.21 -1.61
CA VAL A 5 -3.51 20.17 -0.72
C VAL A 5 -2.23 19.52 -0.15
N ILE A 6 -1.07 20.14 -0.40
CA ILE A 6 0.21 19.66 0.11
C ILE A 6 0.18 19.68 1.65
N GLY A 7 0.62 18.60 2.27
CA GLY A 7 0.62 18.38 3.71
C GLY A 7 -0.68 17.79 4.27
N GLU A 8 -1.74 17.71 3.47
CA GLU A 8 -2.99 17.08 3.92
C GLU A 8 -2.78 15.56 4.03
N THR A 9 -3.17 15.01 5.19
CA THR A 9 -3.05 13.58 5.51
C THR A 9 -4.42 12.96 5.71
N TYR A 10 -4.62 11.81 5.13
CA TYR A 10 -5.85 10.99 5.23
C TYR A 10 -5.52 9.65 5.85
N ARG A 11 -6.43 9.17 6.68
CA ARG A 11 -6.37 7.82 7.27
C ARG A 11 -7.37 6.91 6.60
N THR A 12 -6.94 5.69 6.30
CA THR A 12 -7.83 4.66 5.78
C THR A 12 -8.54 3.94 6.94
N GLN A 13 -9.61 3.24 6.60
CA GLN A 13 -10.12 2.21 7.48
C GLN A 13 -9.11 1.06 7.65
N GLY A 14 -9.30 0.22 8.67
CA GLY A 14 -8.52 -1.00 8.83
C GLY A 14 -9.03 -2.12 7.92
N ARG A 15 -8.10 -3.02 7.54
CA ARG A 15 -8.43 -4.25 6.82
C ARG A 15 -7.62 -5.41 7.38
N THR A 16 -8.31 -6.46 7.79
CA THR A 16 -7.69 -7.71 8.24
C THR A 16 -7.25 -8.53 7.04
N ILE A 17 -6.00 -9.00 7.07
CA ILE A 17 -5.45 -9.88 6.05
C ILE A 17 -5.76 -11.32 6.43
N GLY A 18 -6.48 -12.02 5.56
CA GLY A 18 -6.90 -13.38 5.77
C GLY A 18 -6.23 -14.39 4.84
N GLU A 19 -6.58 -15.65 5.06
CA GLU A 19 -6.12 -16.80 4.26
C GLU A 19 -6.43 -16.61 2.77
N GLY A 20 -7.64 -16.15 2.44
CA GLY A 20 -8.07 -15.93 1.06
C GLY A 20 -7.26 -14.85 0.35
N ASP A 21 -6.86 -13.80 1.05
CA ASP A 21 -6.04 -12.73 0.48
C ASP A 21 -4.67 -13.25 0.06
N VAL A 22 -4.03 -14.03 0.92
CA VAL A 22 -2.69 -14.59 0.67
C VAL A 22 -2.75 -15.64 -0.45
N SER A 23 -3.73 -16.54 -0.41
CA SER A 23 -3.91 -17.59 -1.43
C SER A 23 -4.22 -16.99 -2.80
N LEU A 24 -5.09 -15.99 -2.86
CA LEU A 24 -5.45 -15.30 -4.09
C LEU A 24 -4.24 -14.57 -4.69
N PHE A 25 -3.50 -13.85 -3.86
CA PHE A 25 -2.32 -13.12 -4.31
C PHE A 25 -1.22 -14.07 -4.79
N ALA A 26 -0.94 -15.16 -4.05
CA ALA A 26 0.01 -16.18 -4.46
C ALA A 26 -0.33 -16.74 -5.85
N GLY A 27 -1.60 -17.04 -6.09
CA GLY A 27 -2.08 -17.53 -7.39
C GLY A 27 -2.00 -16.48 -8.49
N LEU A 28 -2.32 -15.22 -8.17
CA LEU A 28 -2.33 -14.12 -9.14
C LEU A 28 -0.92 -13.80 -9.67
N VAL A 29 0.08 -13.77 -8.79
CA VAL A 29 1.46 -13.39 -9.15
C VAL A 29 2.40 -14.57 -9.34
N GLY A 30 1.99 -15.77 -8.96
CA GLY A 30 2.79 -16.98 -9.06
C GLY A 30 3.86 -17.11 -7.96
N ASP A 31 3.74 -16.38 -6.85
CA ASP A 31 4.66 -16.47 -5.72
C ASP A 31 4.13 -17.44 -4.66
N PHE A 32 4.56 -18.69 -4.77
CA PHE A 32 4.26 -19.77 -3.82
C PHE A 32 5.45 -20.07 -2.89
N THR A 33 6.22 -19.06 -2.53
CA THR A 33 7.32 -19.23 -1.57
C THR A 33 6.76 -19.82 -0.28
N PRO A 34 7.37 -20.88 0.28
CA PRO A 34 6.82 -21.63 1.42
C PRO A 34 6.47 -20.79 2.65
N ILE A 35 7.19 -19.69 2.87
CA ILE A 35 6.90 -18.77 3.98
C ILE A 35 5.48 -18.16 3.93
N HIS A 36 4.85 -18.16 2.76
CA HIS A 36 3.51 -17.62 2.55
C HIS A 36 2.43 -18.68 2.50
N VAL A 37 2.74 -19.89 2.05
CA VAL A 37 1.73 -20.90 1.72
C VAL A 37 1.85 -22.22 2.49
N ASP A 38 2.96 -22.47 3.18
CA ASP A 38 3.21 -23.68 3.94
C ASP A 38 3.38 -23.37 5.43
N GLU A 39 2.31 -23.61 6.21
CA GLU A 39 2.34 -23.34 7.66
C GLU A 39 3.35 -24.21 8.40
N THR A 40 3.53 -25.48 7.99
CA THR A 40 4.51 -26.38 8.62
C THR A 40 5.92 -25.84 8.44
N PHE A 41 6.26 -25.38 7.24
CA PHE A 41 7.51 -24.71 6.98
C PHE A 41 7.62 -23.39 7.75
N ALA A 42 6.62 -22.55 7.65
CA ALA A 42 6.63 -21.20 8.25
C ALA A 42 6.71 -21.24 9.79
N ALA A 43 6.17 -22.28 10.43
CA ALA A 43 6.27 -22.48 11.87
C ALA A 43 7.72 -22.65 12.34
N THR A 44 8.61 -23.13 11.49
CA THR A 44 10.06 -23.27 11.78
C THR A 44 10.86 -22.02 11.46
N SER A 45 10.24 -21.03 10.81
CA SER A 45 10.88 -19.77 10.45
C SER A 45 10.97 -18.82 11.66
N PRO A 46 11.78 -17.75 11.56
CA PRO A 46 11.84 -16.72 12.60
C PRO A 46 10.51 -16.05 12.92
N HIS A 47 9.52 -16.14 12.00
CA HIS A 47 8.20 -15.54 12.17
C HIS A 47 7.22 -16.44 12.93
N GLY A 48 7.49 -17.75 13.02
CA GLY A 48 6.68 -18.73 13.76
C GLY A 48 5.33 -19.08 13.11
N THR A 49 4.99 -18.47 12.01
CA THR A 49 3.77 -18.70 11.21
C THR A 49 3.91 -18.07 9.83
N ARG A 50 2.98 -18.36 8.94
CA ARG A 50 2.97 -17.74 7.61
C ARG A 50 2.83 -16.22 7.70
N ILE A 51 3.48 -15.54 6.79
CA ILE A 51 3.40 -14.10 6.60
C ILE A 51 2.82 -13.77 5.23
N ALA A 52 2.12 -12.65 5.14
CA ALA A 52 1.68 -12.11 3.86
C ALA A 52 2.87 -11.67 3.01
N HIS A 53 2.74 -11.77 1.71
CA HIS A 53 3.70 -11.19 0.76
C HIS A 53 3.81 -9.69 1.03
N GLY A 54 5.02 -9.16 1.08
CA GLY A 54 5.23 -7.72 1.23
C GLY A 54 4.46 -6.90 0.19
N PRO A 55 4.56 -7.26 -1.12
CA PRO A 55 3.79 -6.61 -2.18
C PRO A 55 2.26 -6.71 -2.02
N LEU A 56 1.74 -7.77 -1.39
CA LEU A 56 0.30 -7.87 -1.09
C LEU A 56 -0.15 -6.76 -0.13
N SER A 57 0.53 -6.64 1.00
CA SER A 57 0.20 -5.63 2.01
C SER A 57 0.39 -4.21 1.47
N MET A 58 1.43 -3.98 0.69
CA MET A 58 1.65 -2.73 -0.03
C MET A 58 0.48 -2.41 -0.96
N SER A 59 0.08 -3.37 -1.79
CA SER A 59 -1.01 -3.18 -2.76
C SER A 59 -2.35 -2.94 -2.07
N MET A 60 -2.61 -3.64 -0.95
CA MET A 60 -3.80 -3.40 -0.13
C MET A 60 -3.81 -2.01 0.48
N ALA A 61 -2.68 -1.54 1.01
CA ALA A 61 -2.56 -0.20 1.57
C ALA A 61 -2.83 0.87 0.50
N ILE A 62 -2.26 0.69 -0.69
CA ILE A 62 -2.52 1.57 -1.85
C ILE A 62 -4.00 1.51 -2.23
N GLY A 63 -4.58 0.32 -2.31
CA GLY A 63 -5.99 0.15 -2.62
C GLY A 63 -6.90 0.86 -1.62
N MET A 64 -6.64 0.72 -0.32
CA MET A 64 -7.38 1.45 0.72
C MET A 64 -7.20 2.97 0.58
N ALA A 65 -5.99 3.44 0.24
CA ALA A 65 -5.73 4.85 0.02
C ALA A 65 -6.56 5.43 -1.14
N THR A 66 -6.88 4.64 -2.15
CA THR A 66 -7.72 5.10 -3.27
C THR A 66 -9.14 5.45 -2.82
N LEU A 67 -9.62 4.85 -1.72
CA LEU A 67 -10.96 5.12 -1.18
C LEU A 67 -11.03 6.44 -0.40
N THR A 68 -9.91 7.10 -0.14
CA THR A 68 -9.88 8.39 0.55
C THR A 68 -10.33 9.57 -0.33
N GLY A 69 -10.49 9.35 -1.63
CA GLY A 69 -10.83 10.41 -2.59
C GLY A 69 -9.63 11.19 -3.13
N LEU A 70 -8.42 10.89 -2.67
CA LEU A 70 -7.19 11.54 -3.16
C LEU A 70 -6.81 11.13 -4.59
N PHE A 71 -7.28 9.99 -5.03
CA PHE A 71 -6.96 9.38 -6.32
C PHE A 71 -8.16 9.51 -7.29
N GLY A 72 -8.82 8.45 -7.59
CA GLY A 72 -10.03 8.43 -8.41
C GLY A 72 -9.77 8.86 -9.86
N ALA A 73 -10.72 9.58 -10.44
CA ALA A 73 -10.70 9.96 -11.85
C ALA A 73 -9.58 10.94 -12.24
N ARG A 74 -8.88 11.51 -11.26
CA ARG A 74 -7.72 12.39 -11.56
C ARG A 74 -6.49 11.62 -11.99
N VAL A 75 -6.36 10.35 -11.63
CA VAL A 75 -5.17 9.55 -11.93
C VAL A 75 -5.07 9.28 -13.43
N ILE A 76 -3.92 9.63 -14.00
CA ILE A 76 -3.58 9.31 -15.39
C ILE A 76 -2.65 8.11 -15.45
N GLY A 77 -1.68 8.00 -14.52
CA GLY A 77 -0.78 6.87 -14.48
C GLY A 77 0.20 6.92 -13.31
N LEU A 78 0.62 5.74 -12.90
CA LEU A 78 1.65 5.54 -11.90
C LEU A 78 3.02 5.67 -12.58
N VAL A 79 3.93 6.43 -11.97
CA VAL A 79 5.28 6.66 -12.49
C VAL A 79 6.33 5.89 -11.70
N ASN A 80 6.23 5.93 -10.37
CA ASN A 80 7.23 5.33 -9.50
C ASN A 80 6.61 4.94 -8.16
N ILE A 81 7.10 3.83 -7.61
CA ILE A 81 6.92 3.45 -6.21
C ILE A 81 8.31 3.22 -5.62
N ASN A 82 8.58 3.88 -4.50
CA ASN A 82 9.73 3.59 -3.65
C ASN A 82 9.17 3.15 -2.29
N TRP A 83 9.52 1.94 -1.81
CA TRP A 83 8.86 1.33 -0.67
C TRP A 83 9.82 0.55 0.20
N ASP A 84 9.67 0.70 1.53
CA ASP A 84 10.42 -0.01 2.55
C ASP A 84 9.50 -0.96 3.31
N PHE A 85 9.96 -2.19 3.51
CA PHE A 85 9.28 -3.26 4.23
C PHE A 85 9.98 -3.45 5.58
N GLY A 86 9.57 -2.63 6.58
CA GLY A 86 10.21 -2.61 7.89
C GLY A 86 9.71 -3.68 8.86
N GLY A 87 8.54 -4.27 8.59
CA GLY A 87 7.95 -5.33 9.41
C GLY A 87 7.15 -6.31 8.58
N VAL A 88 6.86 -7.47 9.16
CA VAL A 88 6.03 -8.50 8.53
C VAL A 88 4.57 -8.34 8.89
N VAL A 89 3.69 -8.83 8.03
CA VAL A 89 2.25 -8.93 8.27
C VAL A 89 1.89 -10.41 8.36
N LYS A 90 1.39 -10.82 9.49
CA LYS A 90 0.89 -12.20 9.69
C LYS A 90 -0.57 -12.29 9.26
N LEU A 91 -1.00 -13.48 8.85
CA LEU A 91 -2.42 -13.73 8.63
C LEU A 91 -3.17 -13.45 9.94
N GLY A 92 -4.28 -12.71 9.84
CA GLY A 92 -5.03 -12.22 11.00
C GLY A 92 -4.65 -10.80 11.47
N ASP A 93 -3.52 -10.26 11.02
CA ASP A 93 -3.19 -8.86 11.29
C ASP A 93 -4.15 -7.93 10.55
N THR A 94 -4.45 -6.81 11.18
CA THR A 94 -5.25 -5.74 10.59
C THR A 94 -4.34 -4.56 10.27
N ILE A 95 -4.30 -4.17 9.02
CA ILE A 95 -3.50 -3.03 8.56
C ILE A 95 -4.39 -1.83 8.25
N ARG A 96 -3.85 -0.64 8.43
CA ARG A 96 -4.39 0.64 7.97
C ARG A 96 -3.27 1.49 7.40
N ALA A 97 -3.59 2.45 6.58
CA ALA A 97 -2.61 3.38 6.02
C ALA A 97 -2.93 4.83 6.36
N GLU A 98 -1.89 5.64 6.43
CA GLU A 98 -1.96 7.08 6.34
C GLU A 98 -1.34 7.49 5.01
N VAL A 99 -2.04 8.36 4.28
CA VAL A 99 -1.59 8.88 2.99
C VAL A 99 -1.52 10.39 3.06
N THR A 100 -0.36 10.95 2.71
CA THR A 100 -0.09 12.39 2.74
C THR A 100 0.23 12.87 1.33
N VAL A 101 -0.34 14.00 0.92
CA VAL A 101 0.10 14.71 -0.29
C VAL A 101 1.40 15.42 0.03
N GLU A 102 2.54 14.90 -0.40
CA GLU A 102 3.86 15.46 -0.09
C GLU A 102 4.30 16.54 -1.07
N ALA A 103 3.96 16.36 -2.35
CA ALA A 103 4.34 17.32 -3.38
C ALA A 103 3.34 17.31 -4.54
N LEU A 104 3.24 18.46 -5.18
CA LEU A 104 2.48 18.64 -6.39
C LEU A 104 3.24 19.61 -7.29
N ARG A 105 3.58 19.20 -8.51
CA ARG A 105 4.30 20.04 -9.47
C ARG A 105 3.69 19.94 -10.85
N PRO A 106 3.79 21.00 -11.67
CA PRO A 106 3.37 20.93 -13.08
C PRO A 106 4.09 19.82 -13.83
N SER A 107 3.38 19.18 -14.74
CA SER A 107 3.98 18.29 -15.73
C SER A 107 4.47 19.08 -16.93
N SER A 108 5.39 18.53 -17.70
CA SER A 108 5.78 19.06 -19.01
C SER A 108 4.63 19.02 -20.04
N LYS A 109 3.60 18.21 -19.79
CA LYS A 109 2.41 18.11 -20.65
C LYS A 109 1.30 18.99 -20.09
N PRO A 110 0.65 19.85 -20.92
CA PRO A 110 -0.45 20.70 -20.50
C PRO A 110 -1.60 19.89 -19.85
N GLY A 111 -2.28 20.49 -18.87
CA GLY A 111 -3.43 19.87 -18.18
C GLY A 111 -3.07 18.71 -17.28
N ARG A 112 -1.80 18.57 -16.92
CA ARG A 112 -1.29 17.49 -16.05
C ARG A 112 -0.39 18.05 -14.97
N ALA A 113 -0.39 17.35 -13.84
CA ALA A 113 0.53 17.56 -12.74
C ALA A 113 1.15 16.22 -12.32
N VAL A 114 2.23 16.31 -11.56
CA VAL A 114 2.87 15.16 -10.93
C VAL A 114 2.70 15.29 -9.43
N ALA A 115 1.95 14.38 -8.85
CA ALA A 115 1.70 14.31 -7.42
C ALA A 115 2.60 13.25 -6.77
N THR A 116 3.18 13.58 -5.63
CA THR A 116 3.89 12.62 -4.77
C THR A 116 3.05 12.39 -3.51
N TYR A 117 2.74 11.14 -3.26
CA TYR A 117 2.03 10.69 -2.07
C TYR A 117 2.97 9.89 -1.17
N GLY A 118 3.09 10.29 0.09
CA GLY A 118 3.72 9.49 1.12
C GLY A 118 2.68 8.56 1.76
N LEU A 119 3.04 7.30 1.96
CA LEU A 119 2.21 6.32 2.64
C LEU A 119 2.97 5.72 3.82
N ARG A 120 2.26 5.56 4.93
CA ARG A 120 2.72 4.81 6.11
C ARG A 120 1.68 3.77 6.45
N VAL A 121 2.12 2.53 6.67
CA VAL A 121 1.24 1.39 6.95
C VAL A 121 1.49 0.90 8.36
N PHE A 122 0.41 0.75 9.12
CA PHE A 122 0.42 0.35 10.52
C PHE A 122 -0.38 -0.93 10.71
N ASN A 123 0.05 -1.78 11.63
CA ASN A 123 -0.74 -2.91 12.08
C ASN A 123 -1.68 -2.52 13.25
N GLN A 124 -2.41 -3.49 13.80
CA GLN A 124 -3.37 -3.28 14.90
C GLN A 124 -2.73 -2.81 16.20
N THR A 125 -1.43 -3.01 16.39
CA THR A 125 -0.72 -2.52 17.58
C THR A 125 -0.26 -1.08 17.45
N GLY A 126 -0.44 -0.47 16.26
CA GLY A 126 0.07 0.85 15.92
C GLY A 126 1.53 0.87 15.47
N ALA A 127 2.17 -0.29 15.33
CA ALA A 127 3.52 -0.38 14.77
C ALA A 127 3.51 -0.05 13.27
N GLU A 128 4.42 0.81 12.85
CA GLU A 128 4.66 1.10 11.43
C GLU A 128 5.43 -0.06 10.81
N ILE A 129 4.78 -0.74 9.87
CA ILE A 129 5.31 -1.97 9.25
C ILE A 129 5.83 -1.75 7.84
N GLN A 130 5.32 -0.75 7.14
CA GLN A 130 5.78 -0.36 5.80
C GLN A 130 5.65 1.15 5.64
N ALA A 131 6.48 1.71 4.79
CA ALA A 131 6.37 3.11 4.38
C ALA A 131 6.94 3.28 2.98
N GLY A 132 6.43 4.26 2.25
CA GLY A 132 6.94 4.55 0.91
C GLY A 132 6.33 5.79 0.29
N ARG A 133 6.70 5.99 -0.97
CA ARG A 133 6.21 7.08 -1.80
C ARG A 133 5.72 6.55 -3.14
N MET A 134 4.66 7.16 -3.61
CA MET A 134 4.14 6.96 -4.95
C MET A 134 4.20 8.26 -5.72
N VAL A 135 4.72 8.21 -6.93
CA VAL A 135 4.69 9.32 -7.88
C VAL A 135 3.66 9.01 -8.96
N VAL A 136 2.67 9.88 -9.09
CA VAL A 136 1.50 9.66 -9.94
C VAL A 136 1.30 10.88 -10.83
N VAL A 137 1.07 10.65 -12.12
CA VAL A 137 0.59 11.70 -13.02
C VAL A 137 -0.91 11.85 -12.83
N VAL A 138 -1.33 13.05 -12.56
CA VAL A 138 -2.74 13.40 -12.34
C VAL A 138 -3.20 14.49 -13.31
N ARG A 139 -4.50 14.62 -13.50
CA ARG A 139 -5.07 15.79 -14.18
C ARG A 139 -4.82 17.02 -13.31
N ALA A 140 -4.35 18.10 -13.92
CA ALA A 140 -4.34 19.40 -13.27
C ALA A 140 -5.79 19.90 -13.17
N ASP A 141 -6.15 20.43 -12.01
CA ASP A 141 -7.44 21.09 -11.79
C ASP A 141 -7.47 22.45 -12.50
#